data_887f3f086ef0ba264bcbcc78c42c8726
#
_entry.id   887f3f086ef0ba264bcbcc78c42c8726
#
_cell.length_a   1.000
_cell.length_b   1.000
_cell.length_c   1.000
_cell.angle_alpha   90.00
_cell.angle_beta   90.00
_cell.angle_gamma   90.00
#
_symmetry.space_group_name_H-M   'P 1'
#
loop_
_entity.id
_entity.type
_entity.pdbx_description
1 polymer ?
#
loop_
_entity_poly.entity_id
_entity_poly.type
_entity_poly.pdbx_seq_one_letter_code
_entity_poly.pdbx_strand_id
1 'polypeptide(L)' 'MSYNFTKSTAITSISNVVENKVDITWKSGTTYTYTLSDAEMFMSNLSEIVSTGGSVGRFVNSQIQQNALQLV' A
#
# COMPACT_ATOMS: atom_id res chain seq x y z
N MET A 1 11.62 3.98 2.25
CA MET A 1 11.33 2.58 1.88
C MET A 1 10.34 2.54 0.74
N SER A 2 10.55 1.69 -0.23
CA SER A 2 9.64 1.55 -1.36
C SER A 2 9.56 0.10 -1.81
N TYR A 3 8.37 -0.28 -2.30
CA TYR A 3 8.12 -1.58 -2.91
C TYR A 3 7.64 -1.37 -4.34
N ASN A 4 8.21 -2.13 -5.27
CA ASN A 4 7.79 -2.13 -6.67
C ASN A 4 7.19 -3.49 -7.00
N PHE A 5 6.01 -3.50 -7.60
CA PHE A 5 5.26 -4.72 -7.86
C PHE A 5 5.11 -4.95 -9.36
N THR A 6 5.90 -5.87 -9.90
CA THR A 6 5.84 -6.17 -11.33
C THR A 6 4.71 -7.11 -11.68
N LYS A 7 4.23 -7.88 -10.72
CA LYS A 7 3.19 -8.90 -10.94
C LYS A 7 1.80 -8.47 -10.46
N SER A 8 1.69 -7.33 -9.79
CA SER A 8 0.39 -6.85 -9.35
C SER A 8 -0.41 -6.33 -10.55
N THR A 9 -1.71 -6.62 -10.57
CA THR A 9 -2.59 -6.12 -11.61
C THR A 9 -3.19 -4.77 -11.29
N ALA A 10 -3.06 -4.31 -10.05
CA ALA A 10 -3.69 -3.07 -9.59
C ALA A 10 -2.68 -2.01 -9.18
N ILE A 11 -1.57 -2.39 -8.57
CA ILE A 11 -0.63 -1.46 -7.94
C ILE A 11 0.76 -1.64 -8.52
N THR A 12 1.40 -0.51 -8.89
CA THR A 12 2.77 -0.50 -9.40
C THR A 12 3.79 -0.39 -8.28
N SER A 13 3.55 0.47 -7.31
CA SER A 13 4.49 0.66 -6.20
C SER A 13 3.83 1.25 -4.98
N ILE A 14 4.46 1.04 -3.83
CA ILE A 14 4.13 1.67 -2.56
C ILE A 14 5.42 2.24 -2.01
N SER A 15 5.43 3.53 -1.67
CA SER A 15 6.67 4.20 -1.31
C SER A 15 6.45 5.33 -0.31
N ASN A 16 7.56 5.85 0.21
CA ASN A 16 7.60 7.07 1.02
C ASN A 16 6.72 7.01 2.27
N VAL A 17 6.85 5.92 3.02
CA VAL A 17 6.12 5.80 4.29
C VAL A 17 6.81 6.70 5.33
N VAL A 18 6.24 7.88 5.55
CA VAL A 18 6.76 8.89 6.48
C VAL A 18 5.59 9.49 7.26
N GLU A 19 5.71 9.56 8.56
CA GLU A 19 4.74 10.23 9.43
C GLU A 19 3.29 9.76 9.20
N ASN A 20 3.10 8.45 9.14
CA ASN A 20 1.78 7.86 8.92
C ASN A 20 1.16 8.20 7.57
N LYS A 21 1.99 8.50 6.58
CA LYS A 21 1.55 8.72 5.20
C LYS A 21 2.27 7.77 4.26
N VAL A 22 1.62 7.40 3.17
CA VAL A 22 2.18 6.50 2.17
C VAL A 22 1.72 6.91 0.78
N ASP A 23 2.62 6.82 -0.20
CA ASP A 23 2.30 7.07 -1.59
C ASP A 23 2.07 5.73 -2.29
N ILE A 24 0.92 5.59 -2.93
CA ILE A 24 0.57 4.39 -3.69
C ILE A 24 0.41 4.77 -5.15
N THR A 25 1.20 4.14 -6.02
CA THR A 25 1.08 4.32 -7.47
C THR A 25 0.30 3.15 -8.05
N TRP A 26 -0.81 3.46 -8.67
CA TRP A 26 -1.69 2.48 -9.28
C TRP A 26 -1.25 2.17 -10.71
N LYS A 27 -1.70 1.04 -11.25
CA LYS A 27 -1.35 0.65 -12.62
C LYS A 27 -1.79 1.67 -13.67
N SER A 28 -2.79 2.47 -13.36
CA SER A 28 -3.22 3.56 -14.24
C SER A 28 -2.16 4.67 -14.40
N GLY A 29 -1.12 4.65 -13.55
CA GLY A 29 -0.08 5.68 -13.56
C GLY A 29 -0.30 6.79 -12.56
N THR A 30 -1.42 6.78 -11.85
CA THR A 30 -1.77 7.81 -10.88
C THR A 30 -1.19 7.46 -9.51
N THR A 31 -0.58 8.44 -8.84
CA THR A 31 -0.08 8.30 -7.48
C THR A 31 -0.95 9.09 -6.53
N TYR A 32 -1.45 8.43 -5.49
CA TYR A 32 -2.20 9.08 -4.42
C TYR A 32 -1.46 8.92 -3.10
N THR A 33 -1.57 9.93 -2.25
CA THR A 33 -1.04 9.87 -0.88
C THR A 33 -2.17 9.54 0.07
N TYR A 34 -1.93 8.58 0.95
CA TYR A 34 -2.91 8.15 1.95
C TYR A 34 -2.35 8.35 3.35
N THR A 35 -3.25 8.60 4.30
CA THR A 35 -2.93 8.61 5.72
C THR A 35 -3.14 7.22 6.28
N LEU A 36 -2.19 6.74 7.10
CA LEU A 36 -2.25 5.43 7.74
C LEU A 36 -2.74 5.56 9.17
N SER A 37 -3.67 4.71 9.59
CA SER A 37 -4.10 4.66 10.98
C SER A 37 -3.02 4.04 11.87
N ASP A 38 -2.27 3.07 11.33
CA ASP A 38 -1.18 2.40 12.03
C ASP A 38 -0.11 2.01 11.02
N ALA A 39 0.92 2.86 10.92
CA ALA A 39 1.97 2.66 9.92
C ALA A 39 2.79 1.39 10.18
N GLU A 40 3.08 1.06 11.43
CA GLU A 40 3.85 -0.14 11.77
C GLU A 40 3.10 -1.40 11.33
N MET A 41 1.83 -1.48 11.67
CA MET A 41 1.01 -2.64 11.31
C MET A 41 0.86 -2.76 9.80
N PHE A 42 0.65 -1.63 9.11
CA PHE A 42 0.57 -1.61 7.66
C PHE A 42 1.83 -2.18 7.03
N MET A 43 3.00 -1.70 7.45
CA MET A 43 4.27 -2.15 6.88
C MET A 43 4.55 -3.61 7.21
N SER A 44 4.23 -4.05 8.41
CA SER A 44 4.41 -5.44 8.82
C SER A 44 3.54 -6.38 7.96
N ASN A 45 2.28 -6.03 7.79
CA ASN A 45 1.35 -6.81 6.96
C ASN A 45 1.76 -6.81 5.49
N LEU A 46 2.20 -5.65 4.98
CA LEU A 46 2.67 -5.54 3.60
C LEU A 46 3.90 -6.43 3.37
N SER A 47 4.85 -6.39 4.29
CA SER A 47 6.05 -7.22 4.19
C SER A 47 5.70 -8.70 4.16
N GLU A 48 4.76 -9.14 4.98
CA GLU A 48 4.30 -10.52 5.00
C GLU A 48 3.64 -10.91 3.67
N ILE A 49 2.78 -10.05 3.14
CA ILE A 49 2.09 -10.31 1.88
C ILE A 49 3.10 -10.42 0.74
N VAL A 50 4.09 -9.54 0.69
CA VAL A 50 5.13 -9.57 -0.32
C VAL A 50 5.94 -10.87 -0.22
N SER A 51 6.29 -11.29 0.99
CA SER A 51 7.10 -12.48 1.18
C SER A 51 6.35 -13.78 0.87
N THR A 52 5.02 -13.79 1.06
CA THR A 52 4.21 -14.97 0.78
C THR A 52 3.61 -15.00 -0.62
N GLY A 53 3.82 -13.95 -1.40
CA GLY A 53 3.25 -13.85 -2.74
C GLY A 53 1.76 -13.52 -2.77
N GLY A 54 1.23 -12.94 -1.70
CA GLY A 54 -0.17 -12.56 -1.62
C GLY A 54 -0.53 -11.38 -2.52
N SER A 55 -1.82 -11.05 -2.59
CA SER A 55 -2.31 -9.97 -3.43
C SER A 55 -2.19 -8.62 -2.74
N VAL A 56 -1.28 -7.79 -3.23
CA VAL A 56 -1.08 -6.43 -2.72
C VAL A 56 -2.31 -5.57 -2.97
N GLY A 57 -2.93 -5.71 -4.15
CA GLY A 57 -4.14 -4.96 -4.49
C GLY A 57 -5.29 -5.24 -3.52
N ARG A 58 -5.52 -6.50 -3.20
CA ARG A 58 -6.55 -6.89 -2.22
C ARG A 58 -6.26 -6.32 -0.85
N PHE A 59 -5.00 -6.38 -0.45
CA PHE A 59 -4.59 -5.86 0.85
C PHE A 59 -4.88 -4.36 0.95
N VAL A 60 -4.45 -3.59 -0.04
CA VAL A 60 -4.65 -2.14 -0.04
C VAL A 60 -6.14 -1.80 -0.07
N ASN A 61 -6.92 -2.45 -0.92
CA ASN A 61 -8.36 -2.20 -0.98
C ASN A 61 -9.05 -2.52 0.35
N SER A 62 -8.64 -3.59 1.01
CA SER A 62 -9.15 -3.96 2.33
C SER A 62 -8.84 -2.86 3.35
N GLN A 63 -7.63 -2.31 3.32
CA GLN A 63 -7.24 -1.24 4.23
C GLN A 63 -8.06 0.03 3.99
N ILE A 64 -8.34 0.34 2.73
CA ILE A 64 -9.19 1.49 2.38
C ILE A 64 -10.61 1.30 2.91
N GLN A 65 -11.18 0.11 2.72
CA GLN A 65 -12.54 -0.19 3.18
C GLN A 65 -12.67 -0.15 4.69
N GLN A 66 -11.61 -0.49 5.41
CA GLN A 66 -11.59 -0.47 6.87
C GLN A 66 -11.19 0.90 7.44
N ASN A 67 -11.00 1.88 6.59
CA ASN A 67 -10.54 3.23 6.96
C ASN A 67 -9.15 3.24 7.60
N ALA A 68 -8.37 2.20 7.38
CA ALA A 68 -6.97 2.16 7.79
C ALA A 68 -6.08 2.97 6.85
N LEU A 69 -6.52 3.15 5.61
CA LEU A 69 -5.93 4.05 4.62
C LEU A 69 -6.99 5.07 4.23
N GLN A 70 -6.67 6.35 4.38
CA GLN A 70 -7.58 7.43 4.00
C GLN A 70 -6.88 8.37 3.04
N LEU A 71 -7.51 8.64 1.92
CA LEU A 71 -6.96 9.55 0.92
C LEU A 71 -6.81 10.95 1.51
N VAL A 72 -5.62 11.50 1.33
CA VAL A 72 -5.29 12.84 1.81
C VAL A 72 -6.02 13.91 0.98
#